data_2100fa387593956ff7880bc1641bc438
#
_entry.id   2100fa387593956ff7880bc1641bc438
#
_cell.length_a   1.000
_cell.length_b   1.000
_cell.length_c   1.000
_cell.angle_alpha   90.00
_cell.angle_beta   90.00
_cell.angle_gamma   90.00
#
_symmetry.space_group_name_H-M   'P 1'
#
loop_
_entity.id
_entity.type
_entity.pdbx_description
1 polymer ?
#
loop_
_entity_poly.entity_id
_entity_poly.type
_entity_poly.pdbx_seq_one_letter_code
_entity_poly.pdbx_strand_id
1 'polypeptide(L)'
;LIDGINIEKEPIKAKKEFGFVPDSPDAFEKLTGIEYLNFIGDVYGVDQKTRYERISKLANDFGIYNSLKDRIQGYSHGMKQKIVIIGVLLHNPKNWILDEPMTGLDPKASFQLKELMREHSDKGNTVFFSTHVLEVAEKLCDRVGIINKGKLIFVGTFEEMKTKLKDNGTLEELFLEITQDE
;
A
#
# COMPACT_ATOMS: atom_id res chain seq x y z
N LEU A 1 -0.32 -7.08 17.45
CA LEU A 1 -1.73 -6.69 17.53
C LEU A 1 -2.07 -5.80 16.35
N ILE A 2 -3.30 -5.95 15.81
CA ILE A 2 -3.87 -5.07 14.78
C ILE A 2 -5.20 -4.58 15.36
N ASP A 3 -5.36 -3.28 15.53
CA ASP A 3 -6.51 -2.66 16.24
C ASP A 3 -6.86 -3.35 17.57
N GLY A 4 -5.83 -3.72 18.35
CA GLY A 4 -5.99 -4.43 19.60
C GLY A 4 -6.27 -5.94 19.47
N ILE A 5 -6.47 -6.47 18.26
CA ILE A 5 -6.74 -7.88 18.00
C ILE A 5 -5.42 -8.66 17.84
N ASN A 6 -5.27 -9.74 18.59
CA ASN A 6 -4.10 -10.60 18.49
C ASN A 6 -4.23 -11.51 17.25
N ILE A 7 -3.33 -11.33 16.27
CA ILE A 7 -3.36 -12.05 15.00
C ILE A 7 -3.14 -13.58 15.15
N GLU A 8 -2.43 -14.01 16.19
CA GLU A 8 -2.21 -15.44 16.46
C GLU A 8 -3.46 -16.11 17.05
N LYS A 9 -4.19 -15.38 17.90
CA LYS A 9 -5.40 -15.89 18.58
C LYS A 9 -6.65 -15.75 17.74
N GLU A 10 -6.79 -14.65 17.02
CA GLU A 10 -7.99 -14.30 16.23
C GLU A 10 -7.62 -13.89 14.79
N PRO A 11 -6.96 -14.78 14.00
CA PRO A 11 -6.37 -14.41 12.70
C PRO A 11 -7.42 -13.90 11.69
N ILE A 12 -8.62 -14.47 11.69
CA ILE A 12 -9.67 -14.04 10.76
C ILE A 12 -10.17 -12.63 11.08
N LYS A 13 -10.34 -12.32 12.36
CA LYS A 13 -10.76 -10.97 12.78
C LYS A 13 -9.66 -9.95 12.48
N ALA A 14 -8.42 -10.27 12.84
CA ALA A 14 -7.28 -9.37 12.58
C ALA A 14 -7.10 -9.09 11.08
N LYS A 15 -7.23 -10.12 10.22
CA LYS A 15 -7.10 -9.98 8.76
C LYS A 15 -8.20 -9.12 8.11
N LYS A 16 -9.34 -8.95 8.75
CA LYS A 16 -10.39 -8.04 8.27
C LYS A 16 -10.07 -6.57 8.51
N GLU A 17 -9.22 -6.27 9.49
CA GLU A 17 -8.86 -4.89 9.85
C GLU A 17 -7.72 -4.32 9.01
N PHE A 18 -7.07 -5.13 8.16
CA PHE A 18 -6.02 -4.63 7.28
C PHE A 18 -6.12 -5.19 5.86
N GLY A 19 -5.58 -4.43 4.92
CA GLY A 19 -5.31 -4.86 3.56
C GLY A 19 -3.82 -4.90 3.32
N PHE A 20 -3.33 -5.94 2.65
CA PHE A 20 -1.92 -6.12 2.33
C PHE A 20 -1.69 -6.15 0.83
N VAL A 21 -0.80 -5.30 0.34
CA VAL A 21 -0.29 -5.30 -1.04
C VAL A 21 1.16 -5.76 -0.99
N PRO A 22 1.49 -6.94 -1.53
CA PRO A 22 2.87 -7.42 -1.61
C PRO A 22 3.64 -6.71 -2.73
N ASP A 23 4.97 -6.70 -2.64
CA ASP A 23 5.87 -6.22 -3.69
C ASP A 23 5.70 -7.01 -5.02
N SER A 24 5.52 -8.32 -4.92
CA SER A 24 5.27 -9.19 -6.09
C SER A 24 3.79 -9.54 -6.20
N PRO A 25 3.08 -8.98 -7.20
CA PRO A 25 1.63 -9.13 -7.33
C PRO A 25 1.22 -10.45 -8.01
N ASP A 26 1.75 -11.58 -7.57
CA ASP A 26 1.46 -12.92 -8.13
C ASP A 26 0.12 -13.44 -7.60
N ALA A 27 -0.99 -12.87 -8.07
CA ALA A 27 -2.31 -13.28 -7.64
C ALA A 27 -3.11 -13.93 -8.76
N PHE A 28 -3.58 -15.16 -8.49
CA PHE A 28 -4.68 -15.82 -9.23
C PHE A 28 -4.65 -15.65 -10.77
N GLU A 29 -3.52 -15.89 -11.40
CA GLU A 29 -3.27 -15.65 -12.83
C GLU A 29 -4.30 -16.29 -13.79
N LYS A 30 -4.96 -17.37 -13.37
CA LYS A 30 -5.99 -18.06 -14.17
C LYS A 30 -7.33 -17.33 -14.20
N LEU A 31 -7.58 -16.44 -13.25
CA LEU A 31 -8.80 -15.64 -13.19
C LEU A 31 -8.70 -14.43 -14.13
N THR A 32 -9.85 -13.94 -14.57
CA THR A 32 -9.95 -12.59 -15.11
C THR A 32 -9.89 -11.55 -14.01
N GLY A 33 -9.56 -10.29 -14.33
CA GLY A 33 -9.52 -9.23 -13.33
C GLY A 33 -10.84 -9.08 -12.57
N ILE A 34 -11.97 -9.17 -13.27
CA ILE A 34 -13.29 -9.06 -12.62
C ILE A 34 -13.62 -10.25 -11.73
N GLU A 35 -13.24 -11.48 -12.13
CA GLU A 35 -13.41 -12.68 -11.30
C GLU A 35 -12.59 -12.58 -10.02
N TYR A 36 -11.33 -12.13 -10.12
CA TYR A 36 -10.48 -11.88 -8.95
C TYR A 36 -11.09 -10.87 -7.99
N LEU A 37 -11.54 -9.70 -8.49
CA LEU A 37 -12.15 -8.68 -7.64
C LEU A 37 -13.46 -9.13 -7.01
N ASN A 38 -14.27 -9.91 -7.73
CA ASN A 38 -15.48 -10.52 -7.16
C ASN A 38 -15.15 -11.53 -6.07
N PHE A 39 -14.14 -12.37 -6.28
CA PHE A 39 -13.66 -13.32 -5.27
C PHE A 39 -13.20 -12.59 -3.99
N ILE A 40 -12.41 -11.54 -4.11
CA ILE A 40 -12.00 -10.71 -2.96
C ILE A 40 -13.22 -10.10 -2.27
N GLY A 41 -14.16 -9.56 -3.04
CA GLY A 41 -15.41 -9.02 -2.50
C GLY A 41 -16.22 -10.05 -1.71
N ASP A 42 -16.27 -11.31 -2.16
CA ASP A 42 -16.94 -12.41 -1.46
C ASP A 42 -16.21 -12.77 -0.15
N VAL A 43 -14.89 -12.88 -0.19
CA VAL A 43 -14.06 -13.20 1.00
C VAL A 43 -14.26 -12.17 2.11
N TYR A 44 -14.34 -10.88 1.77
CA TYR A 44 -14.51 -9.81 2.74
C TYR A 44 -15.95 -9.38 2.98
N GLY A 45 -16.92 -10.05 2.33
CA GLY A 45 -18.35 -9.80 2.54
C GLY A 45 -18.82 -8.45 2.02
N VAL A 46 -18.21 -7.92 0.97
CA VAL A 46 -18.64 -6.67 0.32
C VAL A 46 -19.88 -6.95 -0.50
N ASP A 47 -20.99 -6.25 -0.21
CA ASP A 47 -22.24 -6.42 -0.94
C ASP A 47 -22.11 -6.07 -2.44
N GLN A 48 -22.98 -6.67 -3.25
CA GLN A 48 -22.87 -6.61 -4.71
C GLN A 48 -22.93 -5.17 -5.27
N LYS A 49 -23.78 -4.31 -4.69
CA LYS A 49 -23.93 -2.93 -5.16
C LYS A 49 -22.67 -2.12 -4.86
N THR A 50 -22.24 -2.13 -3.61
CA THR A 50 -20.99 -1.46 -3.16
C THR A 50 -19.78 -1.97 -3.93
N ARG A 51 -19.71 -3.29 -4.17
CA ARG A 51 -18.64 -3.92 -4.95
C ARG A 51 -18.58 -3.37 -6.37
N TYR A 52 -19.71 -3.36 -7.07
CA TYR A 52 -19.78 -2.84 -8.43
C TYR A 52 -19.36 -1.37 -8.52
N GLU A 53 -19.86 -0.54 -7.62
CA GLU A 53 -19.53 0.88 -7.57
C GLU A 53 -18.02 1.11 -7.33
N ARG A 54 -17.45 0.41 -6.34
CA ARG A 54 -16.01 0.52 -6.01
C ARG A 54 -15.11 -0.02 -7.11
N ILE A 55 -15.41 -1.19 -7.68
CA ILE A 55 -14.64 -1.76 -8.79
C ILE A 55 -14.67 -0.81 -9.98
N SER A 56 -15.85 -0.32 -10.36
CA SER A 56 -15.97 0.59 -11.50
C SER A 56 -15.15 1.85 -11.29
N LYS A 57 -15.28 2.49 -10.12
CA LYS A 57 -14.51 3.69 -9.79
C LYS A 57 -13.00 3.44 -9.81
N LEU A 58 -12.53 2.49 -9.00
CA LEU A 58 -11.09 2.22 -8.85
C LEU A 58 -10.45 1.75 -10.17
N ALA A 59 -11.11 0.87 -10.92
CA ALA A 59 -10.57 0.39 -12.19
C ALA A 59 -10.46 1.51 -13.25
N ASN A 60 -11.38 2.48 -13.25
CA ASN A 60 -11.26 3.66 -14.10
C ASN A 60 -10.15 4.59 -13.61
N ASP A 61 -10.06 4.86 -12.31
CA ASP A 61 -9.03 5.72 -11.72
C ASP A 61 -7.61 5.18 -12.02
N PHE A 62 -7.42 3.85 -11.92
CA PHE A 62 -6.15 3.18 -12.27
C PHE A 62 -5.99 2.86 -13.77
N GLY A 63 -7.00 3.12 -14.61
CA GLY A 63 -6.93 2.95 -16.06
C GLY A 63 -6.90 1.51 -16.55
N ILE A 64 -7.46 0.55 -15.78
CA ILE A 64 -7.52 -0.88 -16.16
C ILE A 64 -8.95 -1.41 -16.38
N TYR A 65 -9.95 -0.54 -16.37
CA TYR A 65 -11.36 -0.95 -16.46
C TYR A 65 -11.66 -1.84 -17.69
N ASN A 66 -11.13 -1.48 -18.85
CA ASN A 66 -11.34 -2.22 -20.09
C ASN A 66 -10.68 -3.61 -20.09
N SER A 67 -9.63 -3.78 -19.31
CA SER A 67 -8.89 -5.05 -19.18
C SER A 67 -9.46 -6.00 -18.12
N LEU A 68 -10.48 -5.60 -17.38
CA LEU A 68 -11.05 -6.45 -16.31
C LEU A 68 -11.60 -7.79 -16.82
N LYS A 69 -11.93 -7.89 -18.10
CA LYS A 69 -12.42 -9.13 -18.75
C LYS A 69 -11.29 -10.06 -19.17
N ASP A 70 -10.06 -9.56 -19.25
CA ASP A 70 -8.90 -10.34 -19.65
C ASP A 70 -8.34 -11.13 -18.47
N ARG A 71 -7.67 -12.25 -18.74
CA ARG A 71 -7.00 -13.05 -17.72
C ARG A 71 -5.80 -12.30 -17.14
N ILE A 72 -5.61 -12.37 -15.82
CA ILE A 72 -4.49 -11.72 -15.11
C ILE A 72 -3.13 -12.24 -15.61
N GLN A 73 -3.05 -13.46 -16.08
CA GLN A 73 -1.84 -14.00 -16.74
C GLN A 73 -1.33 -13.14 -17.89
N GLY A 74 -2.24 -12.48 -18.63
CA GLY A 74 -1.90 -11.57 -19.73
C GLY A 74 -1.57 -10.14 -19.30
N TYR A 75 -1.67 -9.81 -18.02
CA TYR A 75 -1.39 -8.46 -17.52
C TYR A 75 0.11 -8.17 -17.47
N SER A 76 0.48 -6.93 -17.78
CA SER A 76 1.82 -6.43 -17.45
C SER A 76 2.02 -6.39 -15.93
N HIS A 77 3.28 -6.28 -15.48
CA HIS A 77 3.57 -6.15 -14.05
C HIS A 77 2.77 -5.00 -13.41
N GLY A 78 2.77 -3.82 -14.01
CA GLY A 78 1.99 -2.68 -13.52
C GLY A 78 0.48 -2.91 -13.50
N MET A 79 -0.08 -3.67 -14.44
CA MET A 79 -1.51 -4.05 -14.40
C MET A 79 -1.79 -5.05 -13.28
N LYS A 80 -0.89 -6.00 -13.03
CA LYS A 80 -0.99 -6.92 -11.89
C LYS A 80 -0.93 -6.17 -10.57
N GLN A 81 -0.03 -5.20 -10.45
CA GLN A 81 0.06 -4.34 -9.27
C GLN A 81 -1.25 -3.55 -9.05
N LYS A 82 -1.78 -2.93 -10.10
CA LYS A 82 -3.05 -2.20 -10.03
C LYS A 82 -4.23 -3.07 -9.58
N ILE A 83 -4.37 -4.29 -10.13
CA ILE A 83 -5.50 -5.16 -9.78
C ILE A 83 -5.43 -5.64 -8.33
N VAL A 84 -4.22 -5.89 -7.80
CA VAL A 84 -4.02 -6.25 -6.39
C VAL A 84 -4.35 -5.07 -5.48
N ILE A 85 -3.87 -3.86 -5.80
CA ILE A 85 -4.22 -2.63 -5.07
C ILE A 85 -5.75 -2.45 -5.04
N ILE A 86 -6.43 -2.56 -6.18
CA ILE A 86 -7.89 -2.43 -6.24
C ILE A 86 -8.57 -3.48 -5.35
N GLY A 87 -8.08 -4.73 -5.36
CA GLY A 87 -8.59 -5.79 -4.49
C GLY A 87 -8.50 -5.45 -3.01
N VAL A 88 -7.38 -4.86 -2.59
CA VAL A 88 -7.21 -4.40 -1.20
C VAL A 88 -8.13 -3.23 -0.87
N LEU A 89 -8.25 -2.24 -1.76
CA LEU A 89 -9.10 -1.08 -1.55
C LEU A 89 -10.59 -1.41 -1.57
N LEU A 90 -10.97 -2.54 -2.18
CA LEU A 90 -12.37 -2.95 -2.38
C LEU A 90 -13.12 -3.13 -1.06
N HIS A 91 -12.50 -3.73 -0.03
CA HIS A 91 -13.12 -3.93 1.27
C HIS A 91 -12.90 -2.78 2.25
N ASN A 92 -12.15 -1.76 1.83
CA ASN A 92 -11.92 -0.53 2.59
C ASN A 92 -11.42 -0.76 4.03
N PRO A 93 -10.30 -1.49 4.21
CA PRO A 93 -9.76 -1.78 5.54
C PRO A 93 -9.24 -0.52 6.21
N LYS A 94 -9.26 -0.47 7.55
CA LYS A 94 -8.72 0.68 8.29
C LYS A 94 -7.21 0.83 8.16
N ASN A 95 -6.51 -0.30 8.08
CA ASN A 95 -5.05 -0.33 8.03
C ASN A 95 -4.59 -0.82 6.66
N TRP A 96 -3.84 -0.01 5.94
CA TRP A 96 -3.18 -0.43 4.70
C TRP A 96 -1.73 -0.76 4.98
N ILE A 97 -1.30 -1.96 4.57
CA ILE A 97 0.08 -2.41 4.64
C ILE A 97 0.53 -2.66 3.20
N LEU A 98 1.47 -1.87 2.71
CA LEU A 98 1.84 -1.84 1.31
C LEU A 98 3.34 -2.04 1.18
N ASP A 99 3.76 -3.08 0.47
CA ASP A 99 5.18 -3.36 0.24
C ASP A 99 5.59 -2.85 -1.14
N GLU A 100 6.48 -1.84 -1.18
CA GLU A 100 6.95 -1.15 -2.40
C GLU A 100 5.82 -0.81 -3.39
N PRO A 101 4.71 -0.20 -2.97
CA PRO A 101 3.47 -0.16 -3.74
C PRO A 101 3.53 0.68 -5.02
N MET A 102 4.56 1.50 -5.20
CA MET A 102 4.76 2.34 -6.39
C MET A 102 5.52 1.60 -7.49
N THR A 103 6.17 0.48 -7.16
CA THR A 103 7.00 -0.28 -8.10
C THR A 103 6.16 -0.79 -9.27
N GLY A 104 6.61 -0.51 -10.49
CA GLY A 104 5.94 -0.92 -11.72
C GLY A 104 4.70 -0.11 -12.11
N LEU A 105 4.25 0.84 -11.29
CA LEU A 105 3.16 1.75 -11.66
C LEU A 105 3.63 2.84 -12.62
N ASP A 106 2.78 3.20 -13.56
CA ASP A 106 2.98 4.40 -14.36
C ASP A 106 2.77 5.68 -13.51
N PRO A 107 3.29 6.85 -13.95
CA PRO A 107 3.23 8.09 -13.16
C PRO A 107 1.81 8.49 -12.74
N LYS A 108 0.80 8.25 -13.58
CA LYS A 108 -0.59 8.58 -13.28
C LYS A 108 -1.15 7.68 -12.17
N ALA A 109 -0.92 6.38 -12.26
CA ALA A 109 -1.36 5.41 -11.26
C ALA A 109 -0.63 5.62 -9.92
N SER A 110 0.68 5.93 -9.96
CA SER A 110 1.47 6.26 -8.77
C SER A 110 0.93 7.53 -8.09
N PHE A 111 0.62 8.57 -8.84
CA PHE A 111 -0.01 9.78 -8.31
C PHE A 111 -1.37 9.46 -7.66
N GLN A 112 -2.23 8.73 -8.36
CA GLN A 112 -3.55 8.33 -7.85
C GLN A 112 -3.46 7.54 -6.54
N LEU A 113 -2.49 6.61 -6.44
CA LEU A 113 -2.28 5.84 -5.22
C LEU A 113 -1.85 6.73 -4.06
N LYS A 114 -0.94 7.69 -4.28
CA LYS A 114 -0.50 8.63 -3.24
C LYS A 114 -1.66 9.48 -2.71
N GLU A 115 -2.52 9.97 -3.60
CA GLU A 115 -3.72 10.72 -3.21
C GLU A 115 -4.66 9.85 -2.35
N LEU A 116 -4.91 8.60 -2.75
CA LEU A 116 -5.74 7.68 -1.98
C LEU A 116 -5.13 7.36 -0.60
N MET A 117 -3.80 7.20 -0.52
CA MET A 117 -3.10 6.99 0.75
C MET A 117 -3.27 8.19 1.68
N ARG A 118 -3.12 9.42 1.16
CA ARG A 118 -3.32 10.64 1.94
C ARG A 118 -4.77 10.78 2.39
N GLU A 119 -5.73 10.65 1.48
CA GLU A 119 -7.15 10.68 1.82
C GLU A 119 -7.54 9.65 2.89
N HIS A 120 -6.93 8.48 2.86
CA HIS A 120 -7.18 7.43 3.84
C HIS A 120 -6.66 7.79 5.22
N SER A 121 -5.45 8.35 5.29
CA SER A 121 -4.84 8.85 6.52
C SER A 121 -5.60 10.03 7.10
N ASP A 122 -6.02 10.99 6.27
CA ASP A 122 -6.78 12.18 6.69
C ASP A 122 -8.15 11.83 7.32
N LYS A 123 -8.69 10.66 6.98
CA LYS A 123 -9.90 10.10 7.62
C LYS A 123 -9.64 9.43 8.97
N GLY A 124 -8.41 9.49 9.49
CA GLY A 124 -8.01 8.89 10.76
C GLY A 124 -7.67 7.39 10.67
N ASN A 125 -7.47 6.87 9.48
CA ASN A 125 -7.01 5.50 9.24
C ASN A 125 -5.48 5.44 9.16
N THR A 126 -4.92 4.22 9.04
CA THR A 126 -3.47 4.03 8.99
C THR A 126 -3.02 3.55 7.63
N VAL A 127 -1.97 4.17 7.09
CA VAL A 127 -1.23 3.66 5.94
C VAL A 127 0.21 3.39 6.39
N PHE A 128 0.63 2.14 6.28
CA PHE A 128 2.01 1.71 6.51
C PHE A 128 2.56 1.17 5.20
N PHE A 129 3.66 1.72 4.71
CA PHE A 129 4.27 1.23 3.48
C PHE A 129 5.79 1.22 3.56
N SER A 130 6.41 0.26 2.87
CA SER A 130 7.84 0.26 2.62
C SER A 130 8.15 1.05 1.35
N THR A 131 9.31 1.69 1.29
CA THR A 131 9.85 2.28 0.08
C THR A 131 11.36 2.48 0.19
N HIS A 132 12.07 2.33 -0.91
CA HIS A 132 13.46 2.74 -1.06
C HIS A 132 13.60 4.13 -1.70
N VAL A 133 12.47 4.77 -2.07
CA VAL A 133 12.45 6.12 -2.65
C VAL A 133 12.24 7.15 -1.55
N LEU A 134 13.32 7.69 -1.04
CA LEU A 134 13.34 8.59 0.12
C LEU A 134 12.50 9.85 -0.09
N GLU A 135 12.49 10.41 -1.31
CA GLU A 135 11.64 11.56 -1.66
C GLU A 135 10.13 11.27 -1.49
N VAL A 136 9.70 10.03 -1.74
CA VAL A 136 8.31 9.63 -1.52
C VAL A 136 8.00 9.57 -0.04
N ALA A 137 8.91 9.01 0.77
CA ALA A 137 8.76 8.96 2.21
C ALA A 137 8.71 10.37 2.81
N GLU A 138 9.61 11.26 2.40
CA GLU A 138 9.67 12.65 2.88
C GLU A 138 8.37 13.43 2.62
N LYS A 139 7.78 13.26 1.42
CA LYS A 139 6.58 14.00 1.03
C LYS A 139 5.26 13.42 1.55
N LEU A 140 5.24 12.13 1.84
CA LEU A 140 3.99 11.41 2.10
C LEU A 140 3.83 10.94 3.55
N CYS A 141 4.94 10.64 4.25
CA CYS A 141 4.88 10.07 5.59
C CYS A 141 4.80 11.15 6.68
N ASP A 142 3.96 10.91 7.67
CA ASP A 142 3.95 11.67 8.93
C ASP A 142 5.09 11.19 9.86
N ARG A 143 5.45 9.92 9.77
CA ARG A 143 6.55 9.29 10.51
C ARG A 143 7.28 8.29 9.61
N VAL A 144 8.58 8.16 9.84
CA VAL A 144 9.44 7.21 9.13
C VAL A 144 10.14 6.27 10.10
N GLY A 145 10.36 5.03 9.65
CA GLY A 145 11.22 4.06 10.30
C GLY A 145 12.37 3.70 9.38
N ILE A 146 13.62 3.79 9.84
CA ILE A 146 14.81 3.42 9.05
C ILE A 146 15.32 2.07 9.55
N ILE A 147 15.46 1.14 8.61
CA ILE A 147 16.03 -0.20 8.85
C ILE A 147 17.38 -0.28 8.17
N ASN A 148 18.42 -0.69 8.91
CA ASN A 148 19.75 -0.99 8.38
C ASN A 148 20.22 -2.35 8.91
N LYS A 149 20.75 -3.20 8.03
CA LYS A 149 21.25 -4.56 8.38
C LYS A 149 20.28 -5.37 9.26
N GLY A 150 18.96 -5.25 9.01
CA GLY A 150 17.90 -5.94 9.76
C GLY A 150 17.55 -5.33 11.12
N LYS A 151 18.11 -4.19 11.48
CA LYS A 151 17.82 -3.46 12.71
C LYS A 151 17.06 -2.18 12.41
N LEU A 152 16.08 -1.87 13.27
CA LEU A 152 15.37 -0.60 13.24
C LEU A 152 16.22 0.44 13.99
N ILE A 153 16.85 1.35 13.23
CA ILE A 153 17.82 2.32 13.77
C ILE A 153 17.21 3.69 14.08
N PHE A 154 16.08 4.00 13.46
CA PHE A 154 15.32 5.23 13.74
C PHE A 154 13.83 4.99 13.60
N VAL A 155 13.02 5.64 14.44
CA VAL A 155 11.56 5.79 14.28
C VAL A 155 11.16 7.17 14.79
N GLY A 156 10.54 7.98 13.94
CA GLY A 156 10.10 9.32 14.33
C GLY A 156 9.60 10.14 13.17
N THR A 157 9.33 11.41 13.42
CA THR A 157 9.03 12.40 12.39
C THR A 157 10.33 12.84 11.70
N PHE A 158 10.20 13.47 10.55
CA PHE A 158 11.33 14.02 9.83
C PHE A 158 12.04 15.14 10.64
N GLU A 159 11.26 15.97 11.35
CA GLU A 159 11.81 17.02 12.22
C GLU A 159 12.56 16.45 13.43
N GLU A 160 12.09 15.34 14.01
CA GLU A 160 12.83 14.62 15.08
C GLU A 160 14.16 14.08 14.56
N MET A 161 14.21 13.61 13.32
CA MET A 161 15.44 13.12 12.68
C MET A 161 16.44 14.28 12.50
N LYS A 162 16.03 15.41 11.91
CA LYS A 162 16.85 16.60 11.77
C LYS A 162 17.45 17.07 13.10
N THR A 163 16.60 17.12 14.12
CA THR A 163 17.02 17.53 15.47
C THR A 163 18.09 16.59 16.05
N LYS A 164 17.92 15.28 15.85
CA LYS A 164 18.85 14.26 16.37
C LYS A 164 20.22 14.34 15.71
N LEU A 165 20.28 14.59 14.41
CA LEU A 165 21.52 14.69 13.65
C LEU A 165 22.13 16.10 13.66
N LYS A 166 21.41 17.10 14.19
CA LYS A 166 21.80 18.52 14.13
C LYS A 166 22.05 19.03 12.72
N ASP A 167 21.38 18.43 11.76
CA ASP A 167 21.48 18.76 10.35
C ASP A 167 20.08 19.14 9.78
N ASN A 168 20.07 20.09 8.86
CA ASN A 168 18.87 20.55 8.15
C ASN A 168 18.78 19.97 6.73
N GLY A 169 19.49 18.88 6.47
CA GLY A 169 19.54 18.20 5.19
C GLY A 169 18.22 17.56 4.76
N THR A 170 18.23 17.00 3.57
CA THR A 170 17.17 16.17 3.02
C THR A 170 17.08 14.82 3.75
N LEU A 171 16.00 14.08 3.59
CA LEU A 171 15.88 12.72 4.13
C LEU A 171 17.01 11.80 3.61
N GLU A 172 17.46 12.02 2.36
CA GLU A 172 18.54 11.25 1.75
C GLU A 172 19.88 11.49 2.46
N GLU A 173 20.23 12.75 2.71
CA GLU A 173 21.47 13.12 3.43
C GLU A 173 21.45 12.56 4.85
N LEU A 174 20.35 12.73 5.57
CA LEU A 174 20.16 12.19 6.91
C LEU A 174 20.18 10.66 6.96
N PHE A 175 19.61 10.01 5.94
CA PHE A 175 19.65 8.54 5.81
C PHE A 175 21.08 8.05 5.63
N LEU A 176 21.86 8.69 4.76
CA LEU A 176 23.27 8.34 4.51
C LEU A 176 24.10 8.50 5.79
N GLU A 177 23.92 9.59 6.54
CA GLU A 177 24.63 9.83 7.80
C GLU A 177 24.33 8.73 8.82
N ILE A 178 23.04 8.43 9.07
CA ILE A 178 22.63 7.37 10.04
C ILE A 178 23.14 5.98 9.62
N THR A 179 23.28 5.71 8.34
CA THR A 179 23.67 4.37 7.85
C THR A 179 25.19 4.18 7.67
N GLN A 180 25.97 5.26 7.66
CA GLN A 180 27.44 5.21 7.57
C GLN A 180 28.13 4.93 8.93
N ASP A 181 27.52 5.29 10.05
CA ASP A 181 28.08 5.14 11.40
C ASP A 181 27.99 3.72 12.00
N GLU A 182 27.56 2.71 11.24
CA GLU A 182 27.49 1.29 11.62
C GLU A 182 28.21 0.37 10.61
#